data_77d9d18d9328c544740a8ab9c3be0551
#
_entry.id   77d9d18d9328c544740a8ab9c3be0551
#
_cell.length_a   1.000
_cell.length_b   1.000
_cell.length_c   1.000
_cell.angle_alpha   90.00
_cell.angle_beta   90.00
_cell.angle_gamma   90.00
#
_symmetry.space_group_name_H-M   'P 1'
#
loop_
_entity.id
_entity.type
_entity.pdbx_description
1 polymer ?
#
loop_
_entity_poly.entity_id
_entity_poly.type
_entity_poly.pdbx_seq_one_letter_code
_entity_poly.pdbx_strand_id
1 'polypeptide(L)'
;MSKFKSLLLLFGTLILLSGCSNIEVFNAKGPVASSQKFLIIYSIIFMLVIVVVVLAMFAFFIYKYSYNKNEVSGKMHHNSLIETIWFVVPILIVIALAVPTVKTLYDYEKPPQKDKDPLVVYAVSAGYKWFFAYPDQHIETVNTLTIPKDRPVVFKLQAMDTMTSFWIPQLGGQKYAMTGMTMNWTLTADQLGTFRGRNSNFNGDGFARQTFKVHSVSQNDFDKWVKEAKGKKTLNQDTFDKQLLPSTPNKELTFNGTHMA
;
A
#
# COMPACT_ATOMS: atom_id res chain seq x y z
N MET A 1 26.67 -39.28 3.06
CA MET A 1 26.21 -38.82 1.72
C MET A 1 24.72 -38.42 1.68
N SER A 2 23.82 -39.05 2.44
CA SER A 2 22.39 -38.68 2.40
C SER A 2 22.09 -37.29 2.95
N LYS A 3 22.66 -36.89 4.09
CA LYS A 3 22.43 -35.57 4.73
C LYS A 3 22.90 -34.40 3.87
N PHE A 4 23.97 -34.53 3.11
CA PHE A 4 24.46 -33.52 2.20
C PHE A 4 23.51 -33.35 0.98
N LYS A 5 22.98 -34.44 0.45
CA LYS A 5 22.00 -34.43 -0.64
C LYS A 5 20.68 -33.78 -0.18
N SER A 6 20.21 -34.06 1.06
CA SER A 6 19.03 -33.43 1.62
C SER A 6 19.21 -31.92 1.85
N LEU A 7 20.41 -31.50 2.28
CA LEU A 7 20.73 -30.08 2.45
C LEU A 7 20.78 -29.34 1.11
N LEU A 8 21.33 -29.95 0.08
CA LEU A 8 21.36 -29.43 -1.29
C LEU A 8 19.97 -29.35 -1.91
N LEU A 9 19.11 -30.34 -1.65
CA LEU A 9 17.71 -30.33 -2.09
C LEU A 9 16.91 -29.22 -1.38
N LEU A 10 17.10 -29.04 -0.06
CA LEU A 10 16.48 -27.97 0.71
C LEU A 10 16.93 -26.60 0.22
N PHE A 11 18.22 -26.42 -0.07
CA PHE A 11 18.76 -25.17 -0.61
C PHE A 11 18.26 -24.88 -2.03
N GLY A 12 18.17 -25.93 -2.87
CA GLY A 12 17.60 -25.84 -4.21
C GLY A 12 16.11 -25.47 -4.22
N THR A 13 15.31 -26.03 -3.30
CA THR A 13 13.90 -25.66 -3.15
C THR A 13 13.72 -24.24 -2.63
N LEU A 14 14.58 -23.75 -1.74
CA LEU A 14 14.58 -22.36 -1.28
C LEU A 14 14.86 -21.36 -2.42
N ILE A 15 15.74 -21.70 -3.36
CA ILE A 15 16.03 -20.86 -4.53
C ILE A 15 14.84 -20.85 -5.51
N LEU A 16 14.13 -21.97 -5.67
CA LEU A 16 12.96 -22.06 -6.54
C LEU A 16 11.73 -21.30 -5.98
N LEU A 17 11.69 -21.02 -4.68
CA LEU A 17 10.66 -20.21 -4.03
C LEU A 17 10.89 -18.69 -4.17
N SER A 18 11.98 -18.24 -4.80
CA SER A 18 12.29 -16.81 -5.01
C SER A 18 11.41 -16.13 -6.09
N GLY A 19 10.15 -16.55 -6.24
CA GLY A 19 9.18 -16.00 -7.20
C GLY A 19 8.68 -14.57 -6.96
N CYS A 20 9.30 -13.81 -6.07
CA CYS A 20 8.84 -12.46 -5.65
C CYS A 20 9.46 -11.31 -6.47
N SER A 21 9.66 -11.44 -7.78
CA SER A 21 10.37 -10.44 -8.58
C SER A 21 9.64 -9.11 -8.80
N ASN A 22 8.33 -9.02 -8.59
CA ASN A 22 7.53 -7.82 -8.88
C ASN A 22 6.55 -7.43 -7.76
N ILE A 23 7.06 -7.24 -6.54
CA ILE A 23 6.23 -6.71 -5.46
C ILE A 23 6.14 -5.19 -5.62
N GLU A 24 4.97 -4.69 -6.04
CA GLU A 24 4.69 -3.26 -6.32
C GLU A 24 5.09 -2.34 -5.17
N VAL A 25 4.92 -2.79 -3.91
CA VAL A 25 5.26 -2.02 -2.69
C VAL A 25 6.77 -1.73 -2.57
N PHE A 26 7.63 -2.62 -3.08
CA PHE A 26 9.07 -2.38 -3.08
C PHE A 26 9.55 -1.54 -4.28
N ASN A 27 8.69 -1.32 -5.28
CA ASN A 27 8.97 -0.45 -6.41
C ASN A 27 8.33 0.94 -6.20
N ALA A 28 8.72 1.63 -5.15
CA ALA A 28 8.20 2.94 -4.78
C ALA A 28 8.45 3.98 -5.88
N LYS A 29 7.42 4.79 -6.18
CA LYS A 29 7.40 5.84 -7.21
C LYS A 29 6.86 7.17 -6.66
N GLY A 30 6.97 7.35 -5.35
CA GLY A 30 6.59 8.55 -4.64
C GLY A 30 7.19 8.59 -3.23
N PRO A 31 7.26 9.76 -2.59
CA PRO A 31 7.93 9.95 -1.30
C PRO A 31 7.26 9.15 -0.17
N VAL A 32 5.92 9.07 -0.15
CA VAL A 32 5.18 8.28 0.84
C VAL A 32 5.51 6.79 0.73
N ALA A 33 5.45 6.24 -0.50
CA ALA A 33 5.78 4.84 -0.74
C ALA A 33 7.26 4.53 -0.43
N SER A 34 8.17 5.46 -0.70
CA SER A 34 9.60 5.31 -0.39
C SER A 34 9.85 5.20 1.11
N SER A 35 9.19 6.03 1.93
CA SER A 35 9.28 5.96 3.38
C SER A 35 8.65 4.69 3.94
N GLN A 36 7.51 4.26 3.39
CA GLN A 36 6.89 2.99 3.78
C GLN A 36 7.75 1.79 3.42
N LYS A 37 8.35 1.78 2.22
CA LYS A 37 9.34 0.75 1.83
C LYS A 37 10.49 0.68 2.83
N PHE A 38 11.05 1.83 3.23
CA PHE A 38 12.10 1.87 4.25
C PHE A 38 11.62 1.23 5.57
N LEU A 39 10.45 1.60 6.08
CA LEU A 39 9.89 1.04 7.32
C LEU A 39 9.64 -0.47 7.22
N ILE A 40 9.18 -0.96 6.07
CA ILE A 40 8.97 -2.40 5.83
C ILE A 40 10.31 -3.14 5.89
N ILE A 41 11.33 -2.67 5.17
CA ILE A 41 12.67 -3.30 5.17
C ILE A 41 13.26 -3.26 6.58
N TYR A 42 13.15 -2.12 7.26
CA TYR A 42 13.61 -1.94 8.64
C TYR A 42 12.95 -2.96 9.59
N SER A 43 11.63 -3.13 9.50
CA SER A 43 10.90 -4.12 10.30
C SER A 43 11.31 -5.57 9.96
N ILE A 44 11.51 -5.88 8.69
CA ILE A 44 11.96 -7.21 8.25
C ILE A 44 13.34 -7.54 8.85
N ILE A 45 14.26 -6.58 8.92
CA ILE A 45 15.58 -6.80 9.52
C ILE A 45 15.43 -7.18 11.01
N PHE A 46 14.63 -6.45 11.78
CA PHE A 46 14.36 -6.80 13.18
C PHE A 46 13.73 -8.19 13.32
N MET A 47 12.75 -8.50 12.48
CA MET A 47 12.11 -9.82 12.48
C MET A 47 13.10 -10.94 12.17
N LEU A 48 13.98 -10.75 11.19
CA LEU A 48 15.02 -11.74 10.85
C LEU A 48 16.00 -11.97 12.01
N VAL A 49 16.42 -10.90 12.69
CA VAL A 49 17.30 -11.01 13.87
C VAL A 49 16.62 -11.85 14.96
N ILE A 50 15.35 -11.58 15.27
CA ILE A 50 14.58 -12.33 16.26
C ILE A 50 14.48 -13.83 15.84
N VAL A 51 14.12 -14.09 14.57
CA VAL A 51 13.99 -15.46 14.06
C VAL A 51 15.33 -16.21 14.17
N VAL A 52 16.44 -15.59 13.78
CA VAL A 52 17.78 -16.20 13.88
C VAL A 52 18.15 -16.51 15.33
N VAL A 53 17.90 -15.57 16.26
CA VAL A 53 18.16 -15.79 17.69
C VAL A 53 17.33 -16.96 18.23
N VAL A 54 16.03 -16.99 17.92
CA VAL A 54 15.12 -18.07 18.38
C VAL A 54 15.55 -19.42 17.80
N LEU A 55 15.86 -19.48 16.50
CA LEU A 55 16.31 -20.73 15.87
C LEU A 55 17.67 -21.19 16.41
N ALA A 56 18.59 -20.27 16.69
CA ALA A 56 19.89 -20.60 17.31
C ALA A 56 19.71 -21.16 18.73
N MET A 57 18.85 -20.52 19.55
CA MET A 57 18.50 -21.04 20.87
C MET A 57 17.84 -22.40 20.80
N PHE A 58 16.89 -22.59 19.88
CA PHE A 58 16.21 -23.86 19.66
C PHE A 58 17.19 -24.97 19.27
N ALA A 59 18.06 -24.71 18.31
CA ALA A 59 19.11 -25.66 17.90
C ALA A 59 20.08 -26.00 19.05
N PHE A 60 20.47 -24.99 19.84
CA PHE A 60 21.33 -25.16 20.99
C PHE A 60 20.67 -26.08 22.06
N PHE A 61 19.41 -25.86 22.38
CA PHE A 61 18.69 -26.67 23.36
C PHE A 61 18.47 -28.11 22.89
N ILE A 62 18.09 -28.32 21.61
CA ILE A 62 17.99 -29.65 21.05
C ILE A 62 19.34 -30.40 21.11
N TYR A 63 20.41 -29.71 20.77
CA TYR A 63 21.75 -30.31 20.81
C TYR A 63 22.19 -30.64 22.25
N LYS A 64 21.98 -29.71 23.17
CA LYS A 64 22.42 -29.86 24.56
C LYS A 64 21.60 -30.91 25.34
N TYR A 65 20.28 -30.90 25.19
CA TYR A 65 19.35 -31.78 25.92
C TYR A 65 18.85 -32.96 25.08
N SER A 66 19.59 -33.39 24.06
CA SER A 66 19.29 -34.58 23.30
C SER A 66 19.28 -35.81 24.20
N TYR A 67 18.32 -36.72 24.00
CA TYR A 67 18.09 -37.94 24.76
C TYR A 67 19.36 -38.80 25.06
N ASN A 68 20.33 -38.78 24.17
CA ASN A 68 21.59 -39.58 24.32
C ASN A 68 22.61 -38.93 25.29
N LYS A 69 22.35 -37.73 25.82
CA LYS A 69 23.32 -37.00 26.66
C LYS A 69 22.88 -36.92 28.11
N ASN A 70 22.45 -37.92 28.76
CA ASN A 70 22.11 -38.06 30.20
C ASN A 70 22.36 -36.84 31.13
N GLU A 71 22.26 -35.60 30.62
CA GLU A 71 22.42 -34.41 31.40
C GLU A 71 21.12 -34.14 32.16
N VAL A 72 21.16 -34.31 33.47
CA VAL A 72 20.09 -33.90 34.38
C VAL A 72 19.90 -32.39 34.27
N SER A 73 18.72 -31.98 33.91
CA SER A 73 18.33 -30.55 33.88
C SER A 73 18.68 -29.89 35.22
N GLY A 74 19.62 -28.97 35.21
CA GLY A 74 19.93 -28.17 36.40
C GLY A 74 18.69 -27.41 36.87
N LYS A 75 18.39 -27.44 38.16
CA LYS A 75 17.28 -26.70 38.78
C LYS A 75 17.59 -25.19 38.78
N MET A 76 17.43 -24.53 37.63
CA MET A 76 17.51 -23.09 37.57
C MET A 76 16.12 -22.54 37.94
N HIS A 77 15.90 -22.22 39.22
CA HIS A 77 14.59 -21.82 39.73
C HIS A 77 14.30 -20.34 39.57
N HIS A 78 15.29 -19.47 39.59
CA HIS A 78 15.10 -18.04 39.46
C HIS A 78 16.40 -17.37 39.02
N ASN A 79 16.34 -16.49 38.01
CA ASN A 79 17.49 -15.69 37.56
C ASN A 79 17.00 -14.30 37.09
N SER A 80 17.08 -13.35 37.98
CA SER A 80 16.59 -11.97 37.76
C SER A 80 17.23 -11.30 36.54
N LEU A 81 18.48 -11.66 36.18
CA LEU A 81 19.14 -11.11 35.01
C LEU A 81 18.45 -11.60 33.71
N ILE A 82 18.18 -12.90 33.60
CA ILE A 82 17.48 -13.48 32.45
C ILE A 82 16.06 -12.92 32.37
N GLU A 83 15.37 -12.80 33.49
CA GLU A 83 14.04 -12.18 33.55
C GLU A 83 14.06 -10.74 33.04
N THR A 84 15.00 -9.94 33.50
CA THR A 84 15.15 -8.55 33.04
C THR A 84 15.42 -8.48 31.55
N ILE A 85 16.32 -9.33 31.01
CA ILE A 85 16.67 -9.33 29.58
C ILE A 85 15.46 -9.61 28.70
N TRP A 86 14.67 -10.62 29.03
CA TRP A 86 13.52 -10.99 28.17
C TRP A 86 12.34 -10.00 28.25
N PHE A 87 12.30 -9.10 29.27
CA PHE A 87 11.38 -7.97 29.30
C PHE A 87 11.95 -6.75 28.58
N VAL A 88 13.18 -6.38 28.88
CA VAL A 88 13.79 -5.14 28.37
C VAL A 88 14.06 -5.21 26.86
N VAL A 89 14.56 -6.33 26.36
CA VAL A 89 14.91 -6.46 24.94
C VAL A 89 13.69 -6.29 24.03
N PRO A 90 12.53 -6.97 24.22
CA PRO A 90 11.33 -6.72 23.43
C PRO A 90 10.82 -5.28 23.53
N ILE A 91 10.87 -4.67 24.72
CA ILE A 91 10.44 -3.27 24.89
C ILE A 91 11.32 -2.34 24.03
N LEU A 92 12.63 -2.53 24.04
CA LEU A 92 13.55 -1.73 23.21
C LEU A 92 13.29 -1.92 21.71
N ILE A 93 13.00 -3.14 21.28
CA ILE A 93 12.64 -3.43 19.90
C ILE A 93 11.33 -2.72 19.50
N VAL A 94 10.31 -2.78 20.37
CA VAL A 94 9.04 -2.08 20.12
C VAL A 94 9.25 -0.56 20.01
N ILE A 95 10.04 0.04 20.91
CA ILE A 95 10.36 1.48 20.84
C ILE A 95 11.11 1.80 19.56
N ALA A 96 12.11 0.99 19.18
CA ALA A 96 12.88 1.19 17.95
C ALA A 96 12.01 1.15 16.69
N LEU A 97 10.99 0.31 16.65
CA LEU A 97 10.04 0.22 15.53
C LEU A 97 8.96 1.31 15.58
N ALA A 98 8.44 1.63 16.76
CA ALA A 98 7.35 2.59 16.93
C ALA A 98 7.77 4.03 16.61
N VAL A 99 8.94 4.46 17.07
CA VAL A 99 9.40 5.85 16.91
C VAL A 99 9.46 6.29 15.44
N PRO A 100 10.16 5.58 14.51
CA PRO A 100 10.19 5.98 13.11
C PRO A 100 8.84 5.83 12.43
N THR A 101 8.02 4.85 12.82
CA THR A 101 6.67 4.64 12.26
C THR A 101 5.75 5.80 12.60
N VAL A 102 5.69 6.19 13.87
CA VAL A 102 4.85 7.31 14.33
C VAL A 102 5.31 8.62 13.69
N LYS A 103 6.63 8.88 13.64
CA LYS A 103 7.18 10.07 12.98
C LYS A 103 6.74 10.13 11.50
N THR A 104 6.90 9.04 10.76
CA THR A 104 6.53 8.97 9.35
C THR A 104 5.03 9.21 9.15
N LEU A 105 4.17 8.65 10.01
CA LEU A 105 2.73 8.85 9.97
C LEU A 105 2.37 10.34 10.08
N TYR A 106 2.88 11.02 11.10
CA TYR A 106 2.61 12.45 11.32
C TYR A 106 3.17 13.34 10.20
N ASP A 107 4.32 12.99 9.61
CA ASP A 107 4.92 13.78 8.53
C ASP A 107 4.07 13.75 7.25
N TYR A 108 3.36 12.66 6.98
CA TYR A 108 2.52 12.50 5.78
C TYR A 108 1.03 12.84 6.00
N GLU A 109 0.56 12.98 7.23
CA GLU A 109 -0.78 13.50 7.50
C GLU A 109 -0.88 15.03 7.42
N LYS A 110 0.25 15.73 7.42
CA LYS A 110 0.29 17.19 7.25
C LYS A 110 -0.26 17.57 5.86
N PRO A 111 -1.03 18.66 5.78
CA PRO A 111 -1.46 19.17 4.48
C PRO A 111 -0.23 19.50 3.61
N PRO A 112 -0.34 19.39 2.28
CA PRO A 112 0.76 19.74 1.39
C PRO A 112 1.20 21.19 1.62
N GLN A 113 2.49 21.45 1.46
CA GLN A 113 3.06 22.79 1.59
C GLN A 113 2.34 23.74 0.63
N LYS A 114 1.96 24.92 1.10
CA LYS A 114 1.21 25.93 0.34
C LYS A 114 1.90 26.40 -0.96
N ASP A 115 3.21 26.21 -1.05
CA ASP A 115 4.02 26.65 -2.21
C ASP A 115 3.84 25.75 -3.45
N LYS A 116 3.21 24.59 -3.30
CA LYS A 116 2.92 23.68 -4.42
C LYS A 116 1.41 23.60 -4.57
N ASP A 117 0.85 24.39 -5.51
CA ASP A 117 -0.57 24.33 -5.87
C ASP A 117 -1.03 22.87 -6.09
N PRO A 118 -1.73 22.25 -5.13
CA PRO A 118 -2.07 20.83 -5.21
C PRO A 118 -3.20 20.60 -6.21
N LEU A 119 -3.12 19.52 -6.97
CA LEU A 119 -4.25 19.03 -7.76
C LEU A 119 -5.28 18.38 -6.84
N VAL A 120 -6.51 18.84 -6.86
CA VAL A 120 -7.61 18.22 -6.11
C VAL A 120 -8.34 17.23 -7.00
N VAL A 121 -8.52 15.99 -6.51
CA VAL A 121 -9.25 14.93 -7.21
C VAL A 121 -10.21 14.27 -6.24
N TYR A 122 -11.50 14.26 -6.55
CA TYR A 122 -12.46 13.42 -5.83
C TYR A 122 -12.36 12.00 -6.35
N ALA A 123 -12.11 11.05 -5.45
CA ALA A 123 -12.06 9.63 -5.77
C ALA A 123 -13.24 8.93 -5.08
N VAL A 124 -14.25 8.61 -5.88
CA VAL A 124 -15.51 8.05 -5.39
C VAL A 124 -15.62 6.59 -5.79
N SER A 125 -15.89 5.73 -4.82
CA SER A 125 -16.15 4.32 -5.03
C SER A 125 -17.65 4.08 -5.14
N ALA A 126 -18.09 3.46 -6.23
CA ALA A 126 -19.48 3.05 -6.43
C ALA A 126 -19.58 1.85 -7.40
N GLY A 127 -20.41 0.86 -7.09
CA GLY A 127 -20.67 -0.29 -7.95
C GLY A 127 -19.41 -1.03 -8.39
N TYR A 128 -18.45 -1.24 -7.49
CA TYR A 128 -17.13 -1.84 -7.74
C TYR A 128 -16.27 -1.11 -8.79
N LYS A 129 -16.45 0.20 -8.95
CA LYS A 129 -15.67 1.09 -9.82
C LYS A 129 -15.12 2.26 -9.04
N TRP A 130 -14.13 2.93 -9.62
CA TRP A 130 -13.59 4.18 -9.14
C TRP A 130 -13.92 5.30 -10.11
N PHE A 131 -14.53 6.35 -9.62
CA PHE A 131 -14.81 7.59 -10.33
C PHE A 131 -13.83 8.66 -9.84
N PHE A 132 -13.16 9.34 -10.77
CA PHE A 132 -12.21 10.40 -10.46
C PHE A 132 -12.70 11.70 -11.07
N ALA A 133 -13.20 12.60 -10.25
CA ALA A 133 -13.64 13.92 -10.68
C ALA A 133 -12.55 14.97 -10.39
N TYR A 134 -12.26 15.78 -11.38
CA TYR A 134 -11.30 16.88 -11.36
C TYR A 134 -12.08 18.20 -11.41
N PRO A 135 -12.41 18.82 -10.26
CA PRO A 135 -13.31 19.96 -10.21
C PRO A 135 -12.79 21.16 -11.00
N ASP A 136 -11.52 21.51 -10.87
CA ASP A 136 -10.92 22.66 -11.55
C ASP A 136 -10.82 22.47 -13.08
N GLN A 137 -10.74 21.24 -13.57
CA GLN A 137 -10.67 20.89 -14.99
C GLN A 137 -12.04 20.62 -15.60
N HIS A 138 -13.08 20.40 -14.77
CA HIS A 138 -14.42 19.94 -15.17
C HIS A 138 -14.36 18.63 -15.98
N ILE A 139 -13.62 17.64 -15.48
CA ILE A 139 -13.44 16.33 -16.10
C ILE A 139 -13.78 15.25 -15.09
N GLU A 140 -14.36 14.16 -15.57
CA GLU A 140 -14.51 12.93 -14.78
C GLU A 140 -14.05 11.71 -15.54
N THR A 141 -13.39 10.79 -14.83
CA THR A 141 -12.91 9.52 -15.41
C THR A 141 -13.38 8.34 -14.58
N VAL A 142 -13.50 7.18 -15.24
CA VAL A 142 -13.88 5.91 -14.62
C VAL A 142 -12.72 4.92 -14.76
N ASN A 143 -12.28 4.35 -13.64
CA ASN A 143 -11.20 3.36 -13.54
C ASN A 143 -9.87 3.77 -14.17
N THR A 144 -9.67 5.05 -14.43
CA THR A 144 -8.41 5.62 -14.90
C THR A 144 -8.18 6.98 -14.25
N LEU A 145 -6.97 7.23 -13.81
CA LEU A 145 -6.54 8.43 -13.10
C LEU A 145 -5.30 8.99 -13.81
N THR A 146 -5.34 10.25 -14.21
CA THR A 146 -4.17 10.94 -14.80
C THR A 146 -3.71 12.04 -13.85
N ILE A 147 -2.43 12.00 -13.46
CA ILE A 147 -1.84 12.95 -12.52
C ILE A 147 -0.52 13.51 -13.06
N PRO A 148 -0.20 14.78 -12.81
CA PRO A 148 1.10 15.33 -13.16
C PRO A 148 2.19 14.82 -12.19
N LYS A 149 3.38 14.56 -12.74
CA LYS A 149 4.58 14.23 -11.95
C LYS A 149 4.99 15.43 -11.07
N ASP A 150 5.56 15.14 -9.89
CA ASP A 150 6.13 16.10 -8.94
C ASP A 150 5.13 17.15 -8.38
N ARG A 151 3.84 17.02 -8.70
CA ARG A 151 2.77 17.84 -8.16
C ARG A 151 1.98 17.06 -7.10
N PRO A 152 1.77 17.60 -5.89
CA PRO A 152 0.94 16.95 -4.89
C PRO A 152 -0.51 16.80 -5.38
N VAL A 153 -1.09 15.62 -5.18
CA VAL A 153 -2.50 15.34 -5.48
C VAL A 153 -3.23 15.09 -4.17
N VAL A 154 -4.21 15.92 -3.88
CA VAL A 154 -5.10 15.75 -2.73
C VAL A 154 -6.33 14.97 -3.18
N PHE A 155 -6.37 13.71 -2.82
CA PHE A 155 -7.54 12.87 -3.03
C PHE A 155 -8.56 13.12 -1.94
N LYS A 156 -9.80 13.44 -2.34
CA LYS A 156 -10.98 13.46 -1.49
C LYS A 156 -11.73 12.16 -1.68
N LEU A 157 -11.55 11.22 -0.74
CA LEU A 157 -12.05 9.86 -0.84
C LEU A 157 -13.46 9.76 -0.29
N GLN A 158 -14.37 9.16 -1.05
CA GLN A 158 -15.76 8.90 -0.66
C GLN A 158 -16.19 7.54 -1.19
N ALA A 159 -17.19 6.93 -0.54
CA ALA A 159 -17.87 5.74 -1.04
C ALA A 159 -19.37 6.00 -1.09
N MET A 160 -20.06 5.55 -2.14
CA MET A 160 -21.51 5.72 -2.28
C MET A 160 -22.29 4.55 -1.67
N ASP A 161 -21.72 3.35 -1.71
CA ASP A 161 -22.39 2.10 -1.30
C ASP A 161 -21.75 1.48 -0.06
N THR A 162 -20.55 0.95 -0.18
CA THR A 162 -19.85 0.26 0.89
C THR A 162 -18.46 0.83 1.11
N MET A 163 -17.95 0.73 2.34
CA MET A 163 -16.59 1.13 2.65
C MET A 163 -15.59 0.40 1.76
N THR A 164 -14.70 1.16 1.13
CA THR A 164 -13.63 0.67 0.28
C THR A 164 -12.28 1.23 0.73
N SER A 165 -11.19 0.64 0.27
CA SER A 165 -9.86 1.14 0.57
C SER A 165 -9.14 1.54 -0.71
N PHE A 166 -8.87 2.82 -0.86
CA PHE A 166 -8.09 3.39 -1.95
C PHE A 166 -6.61 3.09 -1.77
N TRP A 167 -6.01 2.38 -2.71
CA TRP A 167 -4.62 1.98 -2.62
C TRP A 167 -3.90 2.02 -3.96
N ILE A 168 -2.81 2.78 -4.01
CA ILE A 168 -1.84 2.80 -5.11
C ILE A 168 -0.49 2.37 -4.53
N PRO A 169 -0.13 1.07 -4.56
CA PRO A 169 1.02 0.51 -3.85
C PRO A 169 2.34 1.23 -4.10
N GLN A 170 2.54 1.73 -5.31
CA GLN A 170 3.77 2.41 -5.72
C GLN A 170 3.84 3.88 -5.29
N LEU A 171 2.72 4.50 -4.91
CA LEU A 171 2.68 5.91 -4.48
C LEU A 171 2.51 6.05 -2.97
N GLY A 172 1.82 5.13 -2.32
CA GLY A 172 1.60 5.20 -0.88
C GLY A 172 0.75 4.06 -0.34
N GLY A 173 0.53 4.07 0.98
CA GLY A 173 -0.35 3.14 1.66
C GLY A 173 -1.82 3.35 1.32
N GLN A 174 -2.64 2.51 1.90
CA GLN A 174 -4.09 2.57 1.72
C GLN A 174 -4.73 3.62 2.65
N LYS A 175 -5.84 4.21 2.19
CA LYS A 175 -6.75 5.01 3.02
C LYS A 175 -8.20 4.67 2.70
N TYR A 176 -9.05 4.62 3.72
CA TYR A 176 -10.46 4.27 3.54
C TYR A 176 -11.25 5.38 2.86
N ALA A 177 -12.13 4.97 1.95
CA ALA A 177 -13.24 5.75 1.44
C ALA A 177 -14.51 5.26 2.11
N MET A 178 -15.23 6.16 2.78
CA MET A 178 -16.40 5.85 3.61
C MET A 178 -17.65 6.54 3.07
N THR A 179 -18.81 5.96 3.35
CA THR A 179 -20.10 6.60 3.06
C THR A 179 -20.37 7.75 4.04
N GLY A 180 -20.89 8.85 3.52
CA GLY A 180 -21.24 10.02 4.34
C GLY A 180 -20.07 10.80 4.94
N MET A 181 -18.82 10.45 4.59
CA MET A 181 -17.62 11.11 5.09
C MET A 181 -16.60 11.31 3.97
N THR A 182 -15.95 12.46 3.94
CA THR A 182 -14.84 12.73 3.02
C THR A 182 -13.50 12.60 3.74
N MET A 183 -12.67 11.67 3.28
CA MET A 183 -11.32 11.46 3.80
C MET A 183 -10.30 12.08 2.85
N ASN A 184 -9.35 12.86 3.38
CA ASN A 184 -8.28 13.45 2.58
C ASN A 184 -7.05 12.54 2.57
N TRP A 185 -6.45 12.35 1.39
CA TRP A 185 -5.20 11.62 1.23
C TRP A 185 -4.30 12.32 0.20
N THR A 186 -3.10 12.71 0.60
CA THR A 186 -2.17 13.40 -0.30
C THR A 186 -1.10 12.44 -0.78
N LEU A 187 -0.97 12.29 -2.09
CA LEU A 187 0.08 11.49 -2.74
C LEU A 187 0.78 12.32 -3.82
N THR A 188 2.04 11.98 -4.08
CA THR A 188 2.82 12.59 -5.16
C THR A 188 3.53 11.49 -5.92
N ALA A 189 3.49 11.52 -7.25
CA ALA A 189 4.31 10.68 -8.11
C ALA A 189 5.61 11.42 -8.46
N ASP A 190 6.76 10.81 -8.20
CA ASP A 190 8.09 11.35 -8.52
C ASP A 190 8.67 10.81 -9.83
N GLN A 191 7.98 9.87 -10.46
CA GLN A 191 8.38 9.26 -11.72
C GLN A 191 7.21 9.18 -12.70
N LEU A 192 7.52 9.31 -13.99
CA LEU A 192 6.58 9.05 -15.07
C LEU A 192 6.29 7.55 -15.18
N GLY A 193 5.08 7.20 -15.59
CA GLY A 193 4.70 5.81 -15.83
C GLY A 193 3.25 5.51 -15.55
N THR A 194 2.90 4.24 -15.68
CA THR A 194 1.56 3.74 -15.36
C THR A 194 1.65 2.83 -14.14
N PHE A 195 0.89 3.15 -13.11
CA PHE A 195 0.80 2.42 -11.87
C PHE A 195 -0.58 1.77 -11.75
N ARG A 196 -0.67 0.75 -10.94
CA ARG A 196 -1.94 0.08 -10.64
C ARG A 196 -2.50 0.58 -9.31
N GLY A 197 -3.78 0.99 -9.33
CA GLY A 197 -4.56 1.20 -8.12
C GLY A 197 -5.63 0.13 -7.96
N ARG A 198 -6.09 -0.08 -6.72
CA ARG A 198 -7.13 -1.07 -6.40
C ARG A 198 -7.80 -0.78 -5.06
N ASN A 199 -8.95 -1.42 -4.89
CA ASN A 199 -9.52 -1.59 -3.55
C ASN A 199 -8.73 -2.67 -2.80
N SER A 200 -8.41 -2.44 -1.54
CA SER A 200 -7.72 -3.40 -0.66
C SER A 200 -8.57 -3.85 0.54
N ASN A 201 -9.84 -3.41 0.61
CA ASN A 201 -10.81 -3.83 1.62
C ASN A 201 -11.90 -4.67 0.95
N PHE A 202 -12.07 -5.92 1.41
CA PHE A 202 -13.10 -6.81 0.86
C PHE A 202 -14.50 -6.19 1.08
N ASN A 203 -15.24 -6.01 -0.02
CA ASN A 203 -16.56 -5.38 -0.03
C ASN A 203 -17.59 -6.15 -0.90
N GLY A 204 -17.38 -7.44 -1.14
CA GLY A 204 -18.28 -8.31 -1.88
C GLY A 204 -17.70 -8.90 -3.17
N ASP A 205 -18.54 -9.50 -4.01
CA ASP A 205 -18.14 -10.30 -5.16
C ASP A 205 -17.33 -9.56 -6.24
N GLY A 206 -17.51 -8.24 -6.33
CA GLY A 206 -16.79 -7.39 -7.28
C GLY A 206 -15.41 -6.91 -6.79
N PHE A 207 -15.04 -7.19 -5.54
CA PHE A 207 -13.82 -6.71 -4.89
C PHE A 207 -12.55 -6.89 -5.74
N ALA A 208 -12.31 -8.11 -6.22
CA ALA A 208 -11.07 -8.42 -6.96
C ALA A 208 -10.94 -7.65 -8.30
N ARG A 209 -12.06 -7.17 -8.84
CA ARG A 209 -12.13 -6.43 -10.10
C ARG A 209 -12.14 -4.92 -9.91
N GLN A 210 -12.28 -4.43 -8.69
CA GLN A 210 -12.28 -2.99 -8.37
C GLN A 210 -10.86 -2.42 -8.43
N THR A 211 -10.35 -2.28 -9.65
CA THR A 211 -9.01 -1.79 -9.98
C THR A 211 -9.07 -0.59 -10.90
N PHE A 212 -8.00 0.20 -10.93
CA PHE A 212 -7.86 1.35 -11.82
C PHE A 212 -6.41 1.54 -12.24
N LYS A 213 -6.18 2.26 -13.33
CA LYS A 213 -4.85 2.65 -13.78
C LYS A 213 -4.55 4.09 -13.38
N VAL A 214 -3.31 4.34 -13.02
CA VAL A 214 -2.79 5.67 -12.68
C VAL A 214 -1.69 6.03 -13.67
N HIS A 215 -1.93 7.06 -14.46
CA HIS A 215 -0.98 7.60 -15.42
C HIS A 215 -0.29 8.82 -14.82
N SER A 216 0.98 8.69 -14.42
CA SER A 216 1.83 9.80 -14.04
C SER A 216 2.50 10.35 -15.29
N VAL A 217 2.17 11.58 -15.65
CA VAL A 217 2.60 12.23 -16.89
C VAL A 217 3.33 13.54 -16.61
N SER A 218 3.99 14.14 -17.62
CA SER A 218 4.54 15.49 -17.47
C SER A 218 3.40 16.52 -17.32
N GLN A 219 3.69 17.71 -16.77
CA GLN A 219 2.68 18.77 -16.68
C GLN A 219 2.14 19.12 -18.07
N ASN A 220 2.99 19.20 -19.08
CA ASN A 220 2.59 19.51 -20.46
C ASN A 220 1.64 18.42 -21.03
N ASP A 221 1.89 17.16 -20.74
CA ASP A 221 1.04 16.06 -21.21
C ASP A 221 -0.25 15.99 -20.42
N PHE A 222 -0.24 16.37 -19.13
CA PHE A 222 -1.45 16.55 -18.35
C PHE A 222 -2.34 17.65 -18.95
N ASP A 223 -1.77 18.79 -19.31
CA ASP A 223 -2.51 19.90 -19.93
C ASP A 223 -3.09 19.53 -21.30
N LYS A 224 -2.37 18.74 -22.10
CA LYS A 224 -2.87 18.17 -23.36
C LYS A 224 -4.03 17.22 -23.10
N TRP A 225 -3.88 16.30 -22.13
CA TRP A 225 -4.93 15.38 -21.75
C TRP A 225 -6.21 16.11 -21.30
N VAL A 226 -6.06 17.19 -20.53
CA VAL A 226 -7.21 18.05 -20.14
C VAL A 226 -7.92 18.63 -21.36
N LYS A 227 -7.17 19.12 -22.35
CA LYS A 227 -7.77 19.64 -23.60
C LYS A 227 -8.48 18.56 -24.39
N GLU A 228 -7.91 17.38 -24.50
CA GLU A 228 -8.52 16.23 -25.19
C GLU A 228 -9.78 15.73 -24.47
N ALA A 229 -9.76 15.70 -23.14
CA ALA A 229 -10.90 15.28 -22.34
C ALA A 229 -12.11 16.22 -22.50
N LYS A 230 -11.89 17.51 -22.68
CA LYS A 230 -12.94 18.49 -22.97
C LYS A 230 -13.66 18.24 -24.31
N GLY A 231 -13.05 17.52 -25.23
CA GLY A 231 -13.70 17.08 -26.49
C GLY A 231 -14.50 15.78 -26.37
N LYS A 232 -14.56 15.15 -25.20
CA LYS A 232 -15.29 13.90 -24.97
C LYS A 232 -16.78 14.17 -24.69
N LYS A 233 -17.56 13.08 -24.58
CA LYS A 233 -18.98 13.18 -24.21
C LYS A 233 -19.15 13.87 -22.87
N THR A 234 -20.16 14.73 -22.79
CA THR A 234 -20.52 15.37 -21.53
C THR A 234 -21.17 14.36 -20.58
N LEU A 235 -20.70 14.34 -19.34
CA LEU A 235 -21.32 13.58 -18.27
C LEU A 235 -22.45 14.43 -17.66
N ASN A 236 -23.61 13.82 -17.50
CA ASN A 236 -24.73 14.37 -16.75
C ASN A 236 -25.20 13.32 -15.73
N GLN A 237 -26.01 13.74 -14.76
CA GLN A 237 -26.51 12.88 -13.69
C GLN A 237 -27.28 11.65 -14.23
N ASP A 238 -28.10 11.84 -15.25
CA ASP A 238 -28.88 10.75 -15.86
C ASP A 238 -27.98 9.68 -16.50
N THR A 239 -26.91 10.09 -17.17
CA THR A 239 -25.89 9.16 -17.73
C THR A 239 -25.14 8.44 -16.62
N PHE A 240 -24.79 9.14 -15.54
CA PHE A 240 -24.15 8.54 -14.39
C PHE A 240 -25.03 7.46 -13.76
N ASP A 241 -26.28 7.79 -13.41
CA ASP A 241 -27.17 6.88 -12.71
C ASP A 241 -27.62 5.69 -13.54
N LYS A 242 -27.97 5.91 -14.83
CA LYS A 242 -28.55 4.85 -15.68
C LYS A 242 -27.53 4.02 -16.45
N GLN A 243 -26.37 4.61 -16.78
CA GLN A 243 -25.39 3.94 -17.66
C GLN A 243 -24.12 3.55 -16.92
N LEU A 244 -23.59 4.41 -16.03
CA LEU A 244 -22.31 4.16 -15.40
C LEU A 244 -22.44 3.31 -14.14
N LEU A 245 -23.37 3.60 -13.25
CA LEU A 245 -23.54 2.83 -12.00
C LEU A 245 -23.83 1.35 -12.27
N PRO A 246 -24.80 0.99 -13.13
CA PRO A 246 -25.12 -0.41 -13.42
C PRO A 246 -24.13 -1.10 -14.35
N SER A 247 -23.20 -0.35 -15.00
CA SER A 247 -22.30 -0.92 -16.01
C SER A 247 -21.28 -1.91 -15.44
N THR A 248 -20.71 -2.72 -16.33
CA THR A 248 -19.69 -3.72 -15.97
C THR A 248 -18.42 -3.03 -15.41
N PRO A 249 -17.82 -3.54 -14.32
CA PRO A 249 -16.50 -3.10 -13.85
C PRO A 249 -15.44 -3.23 -14.95
N ASN A 250 -14.31 -2.50 -14.81
CA ASN A 250 -13.11 -2.53 -15.68
C ASN A 250 -13.21 -1.79 -17.02
N LYS A 251 -14.23 -0.97 -17.24
CA LYS A 251 -14.22 -0.03 -18.37
C LYS A 251 -13.51 1.26 -17.97
N GLU A 252 -12.48 1.64 -18.75
CA GLU A 252 -11.82 2.95 -18.62
C GLU A 252 -12.58 3.96 -19.47
N LEU A 253 -13.06 5.05 -18.88
CA LEU A 253 -13.85 6.07 -19.58
C LEU A 253 -13.37 7.46 -19.15
N THR A 254 -13.53 8.44 -20.05
CA THR A 254 -13.23 9.86 -19.77
C THR A 254 -14.37 10.71 -20.30
N PHE A 255 -14.85 11.63 -19.50
CA PHE A 255 -15.98 12.52 -19.80
C PHE A 255 -15.58 13.98 -19.61
N ASN A 256 -16.19 14.84 -20.40
CA ASN A 256 -16.26 16.28 -20.15
C ASN A 256 -17.39 16.54 -19.14
N GLY A 257 -17.11 17.34 -18.12
CA GLY A 257 -18.06 17.56 -17.01
C GLY A 257 -17.93 16.53 -15.90
N THR A 258 -18.63 16.78 -14.80
CA THR A 258 -18.65 15.93 -13.60
C THR A 258 -20.07 15.88 -13.04
N HIS A 259 -20.44 14.72 -12.48
CA HIS A 259 -21.69 14.59 -11.73
C HIS A 259 -21.60 15.17 -10.31
N MET A 260 -20.40 15.50 -9.86
CA MET A 260 -20.10 16.08 -8.55
C MET A 260 -19.96 17.62 -8.64
N ALA A 261 -20.89 18.30 -9.30
CA ALA A 261 -20.90 19.75 -9.42
C ALA A 261 -21.48 20.41 -8.16
#